data_bb8a6a31d57a180e028c7aa0fbd6f06e
#
_entry.id   bb8a6a31d57a180e028c7aa0fbd6f06e
#
_cell.length_a   1.000
_cell.length_b   1.000
_cell.length_c   1.000
_cell.angle_alpha   90.00
_cell.angle_beta   90.00
_cell.angle_gamma   90.00
#
_symmetry.space_group_name_H-M   'P 1'
#
loop_
_entity.id
_entity.type
_entity.pdbx_description
1 polymer ?
#
loop_
_entity_poly.entity_id
_entity_poly.type
_entity_poly.pdbx_seq_one_letter_code
_entity_poly.pdbx_strand_id
1 'polypeptide(L)'
;MKTILSVLFGLSVAIGTTAQVPLLNSYPSARATIFLDFDGQYVTGTSWNWSGPINAQPSGFSVDGMTQIFNRVSEDYRIFNINVTTDSTIYAAAPARQRIRVIITPTYQWYGSVGGIAFVGSFAWGDNTPCWVFSSLLGNNAKYVAEAVSHEAGHTLGLQHQSAYSPACAKTEYNPGNGTGETSWAPIMGVGYYKNLTTWHYGTNTYACNYYQDDLAIISNGTNNFGYRTDDIGDLHTNATSVGFTTTGFTTTGLINSGADKDVFKFTLSSPTYIHLSAVPQNVGTVGIYSNAGANLDIKLSLLDYKGDTIAKYSPDNMVTAGLDSNLNNGTYYVVVEGTANANLVDNSSVGYYSIAASPITTLPIHRLTLSGKATGGMHNLNWVFEADEDVKHIIIESSNDGVHFETLAQVSEATKTFSWKPLTDNAPFYRIRVVTTADDRSYYSNIITLRERGDANATVRVMNTIVSNSIVVNADKECNYQVVDGTGRLLQRGQLISGTNNIDITTAQKGLILLRVQGVQETTTWKLVKQ
;
A
#
# COMPACT_ATOMS: atom_id res chain seq x y z
N MET A 1 -26.46 -17.24 -76.54
CA MET A 1 -25.44 -17.57 -75.48
C MET A 1 -25.84 -16.79 -74.24
N LYS A 2 -26.35 -17.42 -73.19
CA LYS A 2 -26.68 -16.82 -71.90
C LYS A 2 -25.56 -17.24 -70.94
N THR A 3 -24.76 -16.26 -70.48
CA THR A 3 -23.71 -16.47 -69.52
C THR A 3 -24.31 -16.41 -68.12
N ILE A 4 -24.23 -17.51 -67.37
CA ILE A 4 -24.63 -17.62 -65.98
C ILE A 4 -23.45 -17.21 -65.13
N LEU A 5 -23.58 -16.12 -64.36
CA LEU A 5 -22.59 -15.65 -63.39
C LEU A 5 -22.89 -16.33 -62.04
N SER A 6 -22.12 -17.32 -61.63
CA SER A 6 -22.22 -17.94 -60.30
C SER A 6 -21.45 -17.09 -59.28
N VAL A 7 -22.21 -16.49 -58.36
CA VAL A 7 -21.63 -15.80 -57.17
C VAL A 7 -21.42 -16.83 -56.07
N LEU A 8 -20.17 -17.14 -55.76
CA LEU A 8 -19.80 -17.91 -54.57
C LEU A 8 -19.85 -16.99 -53.35
N PHE A 9 -20.82 -17.25 -52.48
CA PHE A 9 -20.85 -16.65 -51.14
C PHE A 9 -19.88 -17.45 -50.23
N GLY A 10 -18.71 -16.90 -49.97
CA GLY A 10 -17.78 -17.44 -48.96
C GLY A 10 -18.31 -17.15 -47.56
N LEU A 11 -18.76 -18.19 -46.87
CA LEU A 11 -19.09 -18.15 -45.45
C LEU A 11 -17.79 -18.16 -44.65
N SER A 12 -17.31 -16.98 -44.24
CA SER A 12 -16.19 -16.88 -43.28
C SER A 12 -16.71 -17.25 -41.88
N VAL A 13 -16.49 -18.49 -41.48
CA VAL A 13 -16.64 -18.89 -40.07
C VAL A 13 -15.46 -18.26 -39.29
N ALA A 14 -15.73 -17.23 -38.53
CA ALA A 14 -14.80 -16.72 -37.55
C ALA A 14 -14.67 -17.79 -36.44
N ILE A 15 -13.64 -18.62 -36.53
CA ILE A 15 -13.23 -19.49 -35.43
C ILE A 15 -12.65 -18.55 -34.35
N GLY A 16 -13.45 -18.25 -33.34
CA GLY A 16 -12.96 -17.57 -32.14
C GLY A 16 -11.90 -18.47 -31.49
N THR A 17 -10.62 -18.11 -31.60
CA THR A 17 -9.55 -18.77 -30.85
C THR A 17 -9.73 -18.40 -29.38
N THR A 18 -10.16 -19.36 -28.56
CA THR A 18 -10.05 -19.22 -27.09
C THR A 18 -8.58 -19.08 -26.73
N ALA A 19 -8.25 -18.13 -25.84
CA ALA A 19 -6.88 -17.97 -25.38
C ALA A 19 -6.41 -19.27 -24.71
N GLN A 20 -5.22 -19.72 -25.07
CA GLN A 20 -4.62 -20.89 -24.42
C GLN A 20 -4.38 -20.58 -22.96
N VAL A 21 -4.81 -21.46 -22.04
CA VAL A 21 -4.56 -21.32 -20.59
C VAL A 21 -3.05 -21.41 -20.33
N PRO A 22 -2.43 -20.40 -19.70
CA PRO A 22 -1.01 -20.46 -19.34
C PRO A 22 -0.81 -21.51 -18.23
N LEU A 23 0.27 -22.28 -18.28
CA LEU A 23 0.62 -23.29 -17.25
C LEU A 23 1.37 -22.61 -16.10
N LEU A 24 0.65 -22.26 -15.02
CA LEU A 24 1.16 -21.51 -13.88
C LEU A 24 1.13 -22.37 -12.61
N ASN A 25 2.10 -22.17 -11.73
CA ASN A 25 2.25 -22.89 -10.47
C ASN A 25 2.83 -21.96 -9.40
N SER A 26 2.19 -21.86 -8.26
CA SER A 26 2.65 -21.01 -7.15
C SER A 26 3.66 -21.71 -6.23
N TYR A 27 3.51 -23.03 -6.05
CA TYR A 27 4.38 -23.83 -5.20
C TYR A 27 4.43 -25.29 -5.68
N PRO A 28 5.19 -25.59 -6.75
CA PRO A 28 5.18 -26.90 -7.41
C PRO A 28 5.56 -28.11 -6.52
N SER A 29 6.28 -27.87 -5.41
CA SER A 29 6.68 -28.92 -4.47
C SER A 29 5.56 -29.35 -3.51
N ALA A 30 4.49 -28.54 -3.35
CA ALA A 30 3.36 -28.88 -2.50
C ALA A 30 2.51 -30.00 -3.14
N ARG A 31 2.03 -30.92 -2.29
CA ARG A 31 1.13 -32.00 -2.71
C ARG A 31 -0.33 -31.55 -2.78
N ALA A 32 -0.73 -30.66 -1.86
CA ALA A 32 -2.07 -30.09 -1.85
C ALA A 32 -2.23 -29.09 -3.01
N THR A 33 -3.41 -29.06 -3.65
CA THR A 33 -3.57 -28.33 -4.92
C THR A 33 -4.94 -27.65 -5.01
N ILE A 34 -4.93 -26.37 -5.35
CA ILE A 34 -6.09 -25.60 -5.85
C ILE A 34 -5.89 -25.41 -7.35
N PHE A 35 -6.77 -26.00 -8.15
CA PHE A 35 -6.72 -25.90 -9.61
C PHE A 35 -7.70 -24.86 -10.13
N LEU A 36 -7.20 -23.84 -10.80
CA LEU A 36 -7.98 -22.79 -11.45
C LEU A 36 -8.32 -23.23 -12.88
N ASP A 37 -9.56 -23.66 -13.09
CA ASP A 37 -10.05 -24.19 -14.35
C ASP A 37 -10.70 -23.07 -15.18
N PHE A 38 -10.02 -22.64 -16.24
CA PHE A 38 -10.45 -21.55 -17.13
C PHE A 38 -11.00 -22.04 -18.46
N ASP A 39 -10.75 -23.29 -18.85
CA ASP A 39 -11.05 -23.83 -20.18
C ASP A 39 -12.41 -24.53 -20.29
N GLY A 40 -13.14 -24.53 -19.17
CA GLY A 40 -14.48 -25.11 -19.10
C GLY A 40 -14.48 -26.59 -18.75
N GLN A 41 -15.62 -27.09 -18.26
CA GLN A 41 -15.72 -28.45 -17.74
C GLN A 41 -17.11 -29.05 -17.92
N TYR A 42 -17.16 -30.26 -18.41
CA TYR A 42 -18.39 -31.07 -18.33
C TYR A 42 -18.40 -31.80 -16.98
N VAL A 43 -19.30 -31.36 -16.07
CA VAL A 43 -19.39 -31.88 -14.70
C VAL A 43 -20.53 -32.86 -14.58
N THR A 44 -20.23 -34.08 -14.13
CA THR A 44 -21.19 -35.15 -13.89
C THR A 44 -20.76 -36.03 -12.73
N GLY A 45 -21.70 -36.67 -12.04
CA GLY A 45 -21.41 -37.58 -10.93
C GLY A 45 -20.88 -36.90 -9.67
N THR A 46 -21.18 -35.61 -9.50
CA THR A 46 -20.81 -34.82 -8.32
C THR A 46 -22.04 -34.41 -7.51
N SER A 47 -21.83 -33.85 -6.32
CA SER A 47 -22.91 -33.35 -5.46
C SER A 47 -23.72 -32.18 -6.11
N TRP A 48 -23.25 -31.58 -7.21
CA TRP A 48 -23.94 -30.52 -7.93
C TRP A 48 -24.97 -31.04 -8.96
N ASN A 49 -24.95 -32.33 -9.29
CA ASN A 49 -25.70 -32.89 -10.42
C ASN A 49 -27.13 -33.29 -10.06
N TRP A 50 -27.83 -32.59 -9.14
CA TRP A 50 -29.23 -32.89 -8.78
C TRP A 50 -30.25 -32.65 -9.92
N SER A 51 -29.91 -31.79 -10.90
CA SER A 51 -30.73 -31.52 -12.09
C SER A 51 -30.10 -32.07 -13.38
N GLY A 52 -29.07 -32.90 -13.27
CA GLY A 52 -28.34 -33.48 -14.40
C GLY A 52 -26.94 -32.92 -14.62
N PRO A 53 -26.28 -33.30 -15.70
CA PRO A 53 -24.93 -32.82 -16.02
C PRO A 53 -24.88 -31.30 -16.22
N ILE A 54 -23.73 -30.69 -15.87
CA ILE A 54 -23.48 -29.25 -16.04
C ILE A 54 -22.36 -29.07 -17.08
N ASN A 55 -22.64 -28.33 -18.16
CA ASN A 55 -21.68 -28.01 -19.20
C ASN A 55 -21.16 -26.59 -18.99
N ALA A 56 -20.10 -26.42 -18.18
CA ALA A 56 -19.46 -25.15 -17.93
C ALA A 56 -18.67 -24.69 -19.16
N GLN A 57 -18.99 -23.51 -19.67
CA GLN A 57 -18.26 -22.90 -20.78
C GLN A 57 -16.92 -22.34 -20.32
N PRO A 58 -15.90 -22.24 -21.20
CA PRO A 58 -14.65 -21.54 -20.89
C PRO A 58 -14.88 -20.13 -20.37
N SER A 59 -14.00 -19.67 -19.48
CA SER A 59 -14.10 -18.38 -18.81
C SER A 59 -14.09 -17.16 -19.74
N GLY A 60 -13.41 -17.27 -20.88
CA GLY A 60 -13.24 -16.19 -21.85
C GLY A 60 -12.20 -15.14 -21.48
N PHE A 61 -11.43 -15.34 -20.40
CA PHE A 61 -10.33 -14.45 -20.05
C PHE A 61 -9.16 -14.53 -21.03
N SER A 62 -8.48 -13.39 -21.22
CA SER A 62 -7.16 -13.35 -21.88
C SER A 62 -6.08 -13.99 -20.99
N VAL A 63 -4.92 -14.29 -21.56
CA VAL A 63 -3.76 -14.79 -20.79
C VAL A 63 -3.40 -13.84 -19.63
N ASP A 64 -3.41 -12.53 -19.90
CA ASP A 64 -3.13 -11.52 -18.87
C ASP A 64 -4.18 -11.55 -17.74
N GLY A 65 -5.47 -11.69 -18.09
CA GLY A 65 -6.54 -11.79 -17.10
C GLY A 65 -6.43 -13.06 -16.25
N MET A 66 -6.14 -14.21 -16.88
CA MET A 66 -5.90 -15.47 -16.16
C MET A 66 -4.66 -15.37 -15.25
N THR A 67 -3.59 -14.74 -15.72
CA THR A 67 -2.36 -14.52 -14.93
C THR A 67 -2.63 -13.59 -13.75
N GLN A 68 -3.41 -12.54 -13.94
CA GLN A 68 -3.79 -11.64 -12.86
C GLN A 68 -4.61 -12.36 -11.78
N ILE A 69 -5.60 -13.17 -12.18
CA ILE A 69 -6.38 -14.00 -11.25
C ILE A 69 -5.46 -14.96 -10.48
N PHE A 70 -4.60 -15.69 -11.20
CA PHE A 70 -3.65 -16.62 -10.62
C PHE A 70 -2.73 -15.94 -9.60
N ASN A 71 -2.16 -14.78 -9.91
CA ASN A 71 -1.23 -14.06 -9.02
C ASN A 71 -1.90 -13.66 -7.71
N ARG A 72 -3.15 -13.15 -7.75
CA ARG A 72 -3.91 -12.78 -6.55
C ARG A 72 -4.21 -14.00 -5.68
N VAL A 73 -4.80 -15.03 -6.26
CA VAL A 73 -5.14 -16.28 -5.54
C VAL A 73 -3.87 -16.94 -4.99
N SER A 74 -2.78 -16.91 -5.75
CA SER A 74 -1.50 -17.46 -5.28
C SER A 74 -0.95 -16.73 -4.07
N GLU A 75 -1.15 -15.42 -3.98
CA GLU A 75 -0.72 -14.63 -2.82
C GLU A 75 -1.59 -14.91 -1.60
N ASP A 76 -2.91 -15.03 -1.76
CA ASP A 76 -3.82 -15.38 -0.66
C ASP A 76 -3.47 -16.72 0.00
N TYR A 77 -2.97 -17.67 -0.79
CA TYR A 77 -2.56 -19.00 -0.30
C TYR A 77 -1.05 -19.15 -0.09
N ARG A 78 -0.27 -18.07 -0.24
CA ARG A 78 1.20 -18.10 -0.27
C ARG A 78 1.84 -18.73 0.96
N ILE A 79 1.28 -18.49 2.12
CA ILE A 79 1.82 -18.96 3.41
C ILE A 79 1.57 -20.44 3.68
N PHE A 80 0.68 -21.08 2.93
CA PHE A 80 0.32 -22.49 3.13
C PHE A 80 1.11 -23.43 2.21
N ASN A 81 1.28 -24.66 2.65
CA ASN A 81 1.91 -25.73 1.86
C ASN A 81 0.94 -26.30 0.82
N ILE A 82 0.46 -25.43 -0.07
CA ILE A 82 -0.50 -25.71 -1.13
C ILE A 82 -0.05 -25.07 -2.43
N ASN A 83 -0.28 -25.73 -3.56
CA ASN A 83 0.00 -25.23 -4.89
C ASN A 83 -1.29 -24.71 -5.53
N VAL A 84 -1.35 -23.42 -5.84
CA VAL A 84 -2.33 -22.87 -6.79
C VAL A 84 -1.79 -23.11 -8.20
N THR A 85 -2.58 -23.73 -9.08
CA THR A 85 -2.14 -24.09 -10.43
C THR A 85 -3.22 -23.90 -11.47
N THR A 86 -2.83 -23.65 -12.70
CA THR A 86 -3.68 -23.71 -13.90
C THR A 86 -3.40 -24.96 -14.75
N ASP A 87 -2.54 -25.86 -14.26
CA ASP A 87 -2.16 -27.10 -14.93
C ASP A 87 -3.03 -28.27 -14.45
N SER A 88 -3.94 -28.73 -15.31
CA SER A 88 -4.83 -29.87 -15.03
C SER A 88 -4.09 -31.18 -14.76
N THR A 89 -2.85 -31.34 -15.26
CA THR A 89 -2.05 -32.56 -15.05
C THR A 89 -1.53 -32.61 -13.60
N ILE A 90 -1.16 -31.47 -13.03
CA ILE A 90 -0.78 -31.35 -11.61
C ILE A 90 -1.98 -31.63 -10.72
N TYR A 91 -3.14 -31.06 -11.04
CA TYR A 91 -4.37 -31.36 -10.32
C TYR A 91 -4.70 -32.87 -10.35
N ALA A 92 -4.60 -33.50 -11.53
CA ALA A 92 -4.90 -34.92 -11.68
C ALA A 92 -3.94 -35.81 -10.86
N ALA A 93 -2.66 -35.41 -10.73
CA ALA A 93 -1.65 -36.12 -9.97
C ALA A 93 -1.75 -35.90 -8.44
N ALA A 94 -2.40 -34.83 -8.00
CA ALA A 94 -2.55 -34.51 -6.59
C ALA A 94 -3.46 -35.52 -5.86
N PRO A 95 -3.21 -35.83 -4.56
CA PRO A 95 -4.03 -36.74 -3.79
C PRO A 95 -5.50 -36.29 -3.75
N ALA A 96 -6.45 -37.19 -3.92
CA ALA A 96 -7.87 -36.89 -4.02
C ALA A 96 -8.43 -36.07 -2.83
N ARG A 97 -7.90 -36.30 -1.60
CA ARG A 97 -8.30 -35.58 -0.37
C ARG A 97 -7.46 -34.35 -0.07
N GLN A 98 -6.63 -33.91 -1.03
CA GLN A 98 -5.77 -32.74 -0.93
C GLN A 98 -5.82 -31.91 -2.22
N ARG A 99 -6.96 -31.92 -2.92
CA ARG A 99 -7.13 -31.14 -4.14
C ARG A 99 -8.54 -30.63 -4.30
N ILE A 100 -8.67 -29.47 -4.90
CA ILE A 100 -9.95 -28.90 -5.30
C ILE A 100 -9.83 -28.26 -6.69
N ARG A 101 -10.89 -28.39 -7.48
CA ARG A 101 -11.07 -27.67 -8.74
C ARG A 101 -11.97 -26.47 -8.52
N VAL A 102 -11.53 -25.30 -8.93
CA VAL A 102 -12.34 -24.07 -9.00
C VAL A 102 -12.69 -23.81 -10.45
N ILE A 103 -13.94 -24.03 -10.85
CA ILE A 103 -14.40 -23.81 -12.22
C ILE A 103 -14.78 -22.34 -12.37
N ILE A 104 -14.02 -21.62 -13.20
CA ILE A 104 -14.23 -20.21 -13.52
C ILE A 104 -14.98 -20.14 -14.87
N THR A 105 -16.26 -19.77 -14.84
CA THR A 105 -17.14 -19.91 -16.01
C THR A 105 -18.20 -18.80 -16.07
N PRO A 106 -18.69 -18.40 -17.25
CA PRO A 106 -19.87 -17.56 -17.38
C PRO A 106 -21.19 -18.33 -17.13
N THR A 107 -21.17 -19.67 -17.01
CA THR A 107 -22.34 -20.54 -16.94
C THR A 107 -22.89 -20.64 -15.53
N TYR A 108 -23.81 -19.76 -15.13
CA TYR A 108 -24.42 -19.70 -13.79
C TYR A 108 -25.89 -20.16 -13.72
N GLN A 109 -26.59 -20.31 -14.86
CA GLN A 109 -28.03 -20.45 -14.96
C GLN A 109 -28.58 -21.71 -14.27
N TRP A 110 -27.75 -22.71 -14.10
CA TRP A 110 -28.09 -23.96 -13.43
C TRP A 110 -28.22 -23.81 -11.90
N TYR A 111 -27.56 -22.81 -11.32
CA TYR A 111 -27.56 -22.55 -9.88
C TYR A 111 -28.35 -21.29 -9.50
N GLY A 112 -28.07 -20.17 -10.16
CA GLY A 112 -28.67 -18.87 -9.87
C GLY A 112 -27.68 -17.71 -9.84
N SER A 113 -28.17 -16.51 -9.52
CA SER A 113 -27.41 -15.26 -9.62
C SER A 113 -26.58 -15.01 -8.36
N VAL A 114 -25.44 -15.70 -8.22
CA VAL A 114 -24.42 -15.51 -7.16
C VAL A 114 -23.03 -15.38 -7.80
N GLY A 115 -22.06 -14.79 -7.09
CA GLY A 115 -20.68 -14.62 -7.60
C GLY A 115 -19.92 -15.94 -7.68
N GLY A 116 -20.16 -16.83 -6.74
CA GLY A 116 -19.60 -18.17 -6.67
C GLY A 116 -20.42 -19.07 -5.73
N ILE A 117 -20.03 -20.33 -5.64
CA ILE A 117 -20.64 -21.31 -4.72
C ILE A 117 -19.70 -22.47 -4.43
N ALA A 118 -19.63 -22.90 -3.19
CA ALA A 118 -18.86 -24.05 -2.73
C ALA A 118 -19.61 -24.87 -1.68
N PHE A 119 -19.27 -26.15 -1.55
CA PHE A 119 -19.62 -26.93 -0.37
C PHE A 119 -18.54 -26.75 0.70
N VAL A 120 -18.96 -26.36 1.89
CA VAL A 120 -18.03 -26.18 3.04
C VAL A 120 -17.36 -27.50 3.40
N GLY A 121 -16.01 -27.52 3.47
CA GLY A 121 -15.21 -28.69 3.81
C GLY A 121 -15.01 -29.69 2.67
N SER A 122 -15.44 -29.40 1.44
CA SER A 122 -15.38 -30.33 0.31
C SER A 122 -13.96 -30.64 -0.19
N PHE A 123 -12.96 -29.86 0.18
CA PHE A 123 -11.55 -30.12 -0.14
C PHE A 123 -11.10 -31.52 0.34
N ALA A 124 -11.57 -31.96 1.49
CA ALA A 124 -11.21 -33.24 2.10
C ALA A 124 -12.15 -34.41 1.72
N TRP A 125 -13.17 -34.21 0.87
CA TRP A 125 -14.12 -35.27 0.51
C TRP A 125 -13.47 -36.38 -0.28
N GLY A 126 -12.51 -36.04 -1.15
CA GLY A 126 -11.79 -37.04 -1.96
C GLY A 126 -12.53 -37.45 -3.22
N ASP A 127 -13.61 -36.77 -3.59
CA ASP A 127 -14.31 -36.89 -4.86
C ASP A 127 -13.95 -35.74 -5.82
N ASN A 128 -14.63 -35.62 -6.93
CA ASN A 128 -14.38 -34.58 -7.93
C ASN A 128 -15.38 -33.42 -7.87
N THR A 129 -16.08 -33.22 -6.74
CA THR A 129 -17.01 -32.12 -6.55
C THR A 129 -16.25 -30.78 -6.55
N PRO A 130 -16.42 -29.91 -7.58
CA PRO A 130 -15.71 -28.64 -7.68
C PRO A 130 -16.38 -27.56 -6.83
N CYS A 131 -15.71 -26.41 -6.67
CA CYS A 131 -16.39 -25.15 -6.40
C CYS A 131 -16.46 -24.30 -7.69
N TRP A 132 -17.27 -23.25 -7.66
CA TRP A 132 -17.64 -22.49 -8.85
C TRP A 132 -17.47 -20.99 -8.64
N VAL A 133 -17.01 -20.31 -9.69
CA VAL A 133 -16.98 -18.84 -9.76
C VAL A 133 -17.60 -18.41 -11.09
N PHE A 134 -18.63 -17.57 -11.00
CA PHE A 134 -19.42 -17.17 -12.16
C PHE A 134 -18.95 -15.82 -12.70
N SER A 135 -17.96 -15.86 -13.58
CA SER A 135 -17.23 -14.68 -14.09
C SER A 135 -18.13 -13.61 -14.70
N SER A 136 -19.20 -14.00 -15.40
CA SER A 136 -20.14 -13.06 -16.00
C SER A 136 -20.92 -12.22 -14.98
N LEU A 137 -21.23 -12.78 -13.80
CA LEU A 137 -21.90 -12.07 -12.70
C LEU A 137 -20.94 -11.15 -11.93
N LEU A 138 -19.64 -11.36 -12.09
CA LEU A 138 -18.56 -10.52 -11.57
C LEU A 138 -18.04 -9.53 -12.62
N GLY A 139 -18.81 -9.28 -13.68
CA GLY A 139 -18.46 -8.35 -14.75
C GLY A 139 -17.21 -8.71 -15.54
N ASN A 140 -16.78 -9.98 -15.53
CA ASN A 140 -15.51 -10.47 -16.07
C ASN A 140 -14.30 -9.63 -15.58
N ASN A 141 -14.38 -9.10 -14.37
CA ASN A 141 -13.31 -8.35 -13.74
C ASN A 141 -12.34 -9.32 -13.05
N ALA A 142 -11.07 -9.32 -13.47
CA ALA A 142 -10.07 -10.26 -12.96
C ALA A 142 -9.87 -10.16 -11.44
N LYS A 143 -9.92 -8.95 -10.86
CA LYS A 143 -9.86 -8.78 -9.41
C LYS A 143 -11.05 -9.43 -8.72
N TYR A 144 -12.27 -9.14 -9.15
CA TYR A 144 -13.49 -9.68 -8.52
C TYR A 144 -13.55 -11.21 -8.63
N VAL A 145 -13.12 -11.75 -9.78
CA VAL A 145 -13.03 -13.21 -9.97
C VAL A 145 -11.98 -13.81 -9.04
N ALA A 146 -10.81 -13.21 -8.89
CA ALA A 146 -9.78 -13.70 -7.96
C ALA A 146 -10.27 -13.71 -6.50
N GLU A 147 -10.90 -12.62 -6.04
CA GLU A 147 -11.51 -12.54 -4.70
C GLU A 147 -12.55 -13.67 -4.49
N ALA A 148 -13.43 -13.88 -5.48
CA ALA A 148 -14.41 -14.96 -5.42
C ALA A 148 -13.75 -16.35 -5.44
N VAL A 149 -12.68 -16.56 -6.21
CA VAL A 149 -11.92 -17.82 -6.22
C VAL A 149 -11.35 -18.13 -4.85
N SER A 150 -10.68 -17.17 -4.22
CA SER A 150 -10.10 -17.36 -2.88
C SER A 150 -11.18 -17.61 -1.83
N HIS A 151 -12.32 -16.90 -1.92
CA HIS A 151 -13.48 -17.07 -1.06
C HIS A 151 -14.09 -18.48 -1.18
N GLU A 152 -14.41 -18.92 -2.42
CA GLU A 152 -15.03 -20.21 -2.64
C GLU A 152 -14.09 -21.37 -2.31
N ALA A 153 -12.81 -21.25 -2.63
CA ALA A 153 -11.80 -22.21 -2.21
C ALA A 153 -11.68 -22.25 -0.67
N GLY A 154 -11.78 -21.09 0.00
CA GLY A 154 -11.85 -20.98 1.47
C GLY A 154 -13.01 -21.77 2.07
N HIS A 155 -14.20 -21.70 1.47
CA HIS A 155 -15.32 -22.54 1.88
C HIS A 155 -14.99 -24.04 1.79
N THR A 156 -14.34 -24.46 0.69
CA THR A 156 -13.96 -25.87 0.55
C THR A 156 -13.01 -26.35 1.65
N LEU A 157 -12.21 -25.44 2.21
CA LEU A 157 -11.29 -25.69 3.31
C LEU A 157 -11.96 -25.61 4.70
N GLY A 158 -13.26 -25.34 4.77
CA GLY A 158 -14.06 -25.35 5.99
C GLY A 158 -14.47 -23.98 6.54
N LEU A 159 -14.13 -22.89 5.85
CA LEU A 159 -14.48 -21.55 6.30
C LEU A 159 -15.96 -21.20 6.06
N GLN A 160 -16.51 -20.41 6.95
CA GLN A 160 -17.80 -19.72 6.83
C GLN A 160 -17.56 -18.25 6.45
N HIS A 161 -18.63 -17.50 6.10
CA HIS A 161 -18.50 -16.07 5.87
C HIS A 161 -17.97 -15.34 7.12
N GLN A 162 -17.11 -14.37 6.91
CA GLN A 162 -16.78 -13.34 7.87
C GLN A 162 -17.84 -12.24 7.79
N SER A 163 -18.65 -12.11 8.84
CA SER A 163 -19.76 -11.15 8.91
C SER A 163 -19.40 -9.95 9.79
N ALA A 164 -19.97 -8.79 9.46
CA ALA A 164 -19.89 -7.62 10.33
C ALA A 164 -21.16 -7.52 11.19
N TYR A 165 -21.00 -7.02 12.43
CA TYR A 165 -22.11 -6.83 13.35
C TYR A 165 -22.10 -5.42 13.94
N SER A 166 -23.27 -4.82 14.05
CA SER A 166 -23.44 -3.59 14.83
C SER A 166 -23.28 -3.87 16.34
N PRO A 167 -23.11 -2.82 17.17
CA PRO A 167 -23.11 -3.00 18.63
C PRO A 167 -24.39 -3.66 19.19
N ALA A 168 -25.50 -3.59 18.46
CA ALA A 168 -26.76 -4.26 18.80
C ALA A 168 -26.88 -5.68 18.18
N CYS A 169 -25.78 -6.27 17.71
CA CYS A 169 -25.72 -7.56 17.03
C CYS A 169 -26.56 -7.68 15.74
N ALA A 170 -26.89 -6.57 15.08
CA ALA A 170 -27.49 -6.65 13.75
C ALA A 170 -26.40 -7.04 12.72
N LYS A 171 -26.67 -8.16 12.00
CA LYS A 171 -25.73 -8.77 11.06
C LYS A 171 -25.72 -8.11 9.70
N THR A 172 -24.53 -7.86 9.16
CA THR A 172 -24.25 -7.71 7.73
C THR A 172 -23.52 -8.98 7.30
N GLU A 173 -24.11 -9.72 6.36
CA GLU A 173 -23.65 -11.08 6.00
C GLU A 173 -22.19 -11.13 5.60
N TYR A 174 -21.72 -10.19 4.78
CA TYR A 174 -20.34 -10.09 4.35
C TYR A 174 -19.71 -8.85 4.96
N ASN A 175 -18.64 -9.01 5.72
CA ASN A 175 -17.88 -7.90 6.25
C ASN A 175 -17.28 -7.06 5.08
N PRO A 176 -17.67 -5.79 4.92
CA PRO A 176 -17.20 -4.95 3.81
C PRO A 176 -15.79 -4.39 4.04
N GLY A 177 -15.18 -4.69 5.19
CA GLY A 177 -13.89 -4.15 5.59
C GLY A 177 -13.90 -2.65 5.85
N ASN A 178 -12.70 -2.08 5.95
CA ASN A 178 -12.47 -0.70 6.40
C ASN A 178 -11.60 0.08 5.40
N GLY A 179 -11.62 1.41 5.55
CA GLY A 179 -10.71 2.34 4.91
C GLY A 179 -10.89 2.51 3.41
N THR A 180 -10.05 3.39 2.88
CA THR A 180 -9.91 3.73 1.46
C THR A 180 -8.42 3.83 1.13
N GLY A 181 -8.05 3.85 -0.15
CA GLY A 181 -6.66 3.93 -0.57
C GLY A 181 -5.92 2.59 -0.56
N GLU A 182 -4.59 2.65 -0.57
CA GLU A 182 -3.72 1.48 -0.72
C GLU A 182 -3.87 0.47 0.43
N THR A 183 -4.01 0.94 1.65
CA THR A 183 -4.18 0.14 2.86
C THR A 183 -5.64 -0.16 3.22
N SER A 184 -6.61 0.12 2.31
CA SER A 184 -8.00 -0.29 2.50
C SER A 184 -8.10 -1.81 2.54
N TRP A 185 -8.86 -2.36 3.49
CA TRP A 185 -8.85 -3.77 3.82
C TRP A 185 -10.25 -4.38 3.92
N ALA A 186 -10.39 -5.64 3.53
CA ALA A 186 -11.51 -6.52 3.87
C ALA A 186 -11.05 -7.96 4.07
N PRO A 187 -11.77 -8.77 4.87
CA PRO A 187 -11.49 -10.21 4.95
C PRO A 187 -11.90 -10.92 3.65
N ILE A 188 -11.11 -11.93 3.22
CA ILE A 188 -11.40 -12.76 2.04
C ILE A 188 -12.78 -13.42 2.16
N MET A 189 -13.14 -13.93 3.36
CA MET A 189 -14.45 -14.51 3.62
C MET A 189 -15.57 -13.48 3.86
N GLY A 190 -15.28 -12.18 3.67
CA GLY A 190 -16.24 -11.08 3.60
C GLY A 190 -16.50 -10.64 2.16
N VAL A 191 -16.36 -9.33 1.86
CA VAL A 191 -16.49 -8.78 0.50
C VAL A 191 -15.32 -7.87 0.16
N GLY A 192 -14.29 -8.44 -0.48
CA GLY A 192 -13.02 -7.79 -0.82
C GLY A 192 -13.01 -6.99 -2.14
N TYR A 193 -14.07 -7.03 -2.95
CA TYR A 193 -14.08 -6.48 -4.32
C TYR A 193 -13.61 -5.02 -4.42
N TYR A 194 -13.92 -4.20 -3.41
CA TYR A 194 -13.68 -2.76 -3.40
C TYR A 194 -12.51 -2.33 -2.51
N LYS A 195 -11.73 -3.29 -2.02
CA LYS A 195 -10.58 -3.05 -1.14
C LYS A 195 -9.27 -3.49 -1.81
N ASN A 196 -8.17 -2.85 -1.42
CA ASN A 196 -6.87 -3.19 -1.98
C ASN A 196 -6.23 -4.41 -1.28
N LEU A 197 -6.25 -4.44 0.05
CA LEU A 197 -5.81 -5.58 0.84
C LEU A 197 -6.99 -6.50 1.10
N THR A 198 -6.82 -7.79 0.82
CA THR A 198 -7.79 -8.84 1.16
C THR A 198 -7.03 -9.97 1.84
N THR A 199 -7.35 -10.27 3.10
CA THR A 199 -6.59 -11.21 3.91
C THR A 199 -7.49 -12.23 4.57
N TRP A 200 -6.91 -13.36 4.96
CA TRP A 200 -7.52 -14.27 5.95
C TRP A 200 -7.61 -13.53 7.28
N HIS A 201 -8.68 -13.78 8.04
CA HIS A 201 -8.99 -12.95 9.19
C HIS A 201 -9.35 -13.76 10.43
N TYR A 202 -9.09 -13.19 11.60
CA TYR A 202 -9.68 -13.62 12.86
C TYR A 202 -10.82 -12.68 13.23
N GLY A 203 -12.05 -13.07 12.92
CA GLY A 203 -13.20 -12.19 13.11
C GLY A 203 -14.52 -12.92 13.29
N THR A 204 -15.59 -12.14 13.45
CA THR A 204 -16.94 -12.69 13.62
C THR A 204 -17.45 -13.34 12.35
N ASN A 205 -18.01 -14.54 12.48
CA ASN A 205 -18.55 -15.27 11.35
C ASN A 205 -20.08 -15.11 11.22
N THR A 206 -20.69 -15.84 10.27
CA THR A 206 -22.11 -15.72 9.93
C THR A 206 -23.08 -16.21 11.02
N TYR A 207 -22.61 -16.96 12.04
CA TYR A 207 -23.48 -17.59 13.03
C TYR A 207 -23.96 -16.62 14.12
N ALA A 208 -23.04 -15.83 14.70
CA ALA A 208 -23.39 -14.88 15.76
C ALA A 208 -22.32 -13.79 15.97
N CYS A 209 -22.71 -12.66 16.57
CA CYS A 209 -21.82 -11.53 16.86
C CYS A 209 -20.72 -11.83 17.90
N ASN A 210 -20.78 -12.94 18.59
CA ASN A 210 -19.77 -13.43 19.53
C ASN A 210 -19.16 -14.77 19.10
N TYR A 211 -19.37 -15.19 17.87
CA TYR A 211 -18.78 -16.40 17.33
C TYR A 211 -17.66 -16.05 16.35
N TYR A 212 -16.42 -16.28 16.76
CA TYR A 212 -15.23 -15.91 16.01
C TYR A 212 -14.70 -17.09 15.20
N GLN A 213 -14.19 -16.79 14.04
CA GLN A 213 -13.51 -17.73 13.14
C GLN A 213 -12.07 -17.28 12.93
N ASP A 214 -11.14 -18.21 13.11
CA ASP A 214 -9.74 -18.03 12.74
C ASP A 214 -9.52 -18.74 11.40
N ASP A 215 -9.49 -17.95 10.33
CA ASP A 215 -9.36 -18.46 8.96
C ASP A 215 -8.04 -19.22 8.81
N LEU A 216 -6.93 -18.67 9.33
CA LEU A 216 -5.60 -19.28 9.23
C LEU A 216 -5.54 -20.63 9.94
N ALA A 217 -6.10 -20.72 11.14
CA ALA A 217 -6.13 -21.96 11.92
C ALA A 217 -7.01 -23.04 11.25
N ILE A 218 -8.13 -22.65 10.63
CA ILE A 218 -9.01 -23.59 9.93
C ILE A 218 -8.36 -24.09 8.65
N ILE A 219 -7.77 -23.22 7.82
CA ILE A 219 -7.11 -23.61 6.58
C ILE A 219 -5.95 -24.58 6.85
N SER A 220 -5.13 -24.30 7.88
CA SER A 220 -3.93 -25.07 8.21
C SER A 220 -4.18 -26.33 9.03
N ASN A 221 -5.43 -26.63 9.40
CA ASN A 221 -5.76 -27.73 10.30
C ASN A 221 -5.49 -29.12 9.71
N GLY A 222 -5.50 -30.14 10.60
CA GLY A 222 -5.24 -31.52 10.24
C GLY A 222 -6.25 -32.17 9.27
N THR A 223 -7.46 -31.61 9.12
CA THR A 223 -8.46 -32.11 8.16
C THR A 223 -8.02 -31.81 6.72
N ASN A 224 -7.51 -30.61 6.48
CA ASN A 224 -6.95 -30.19 5.18
C ASN A 224 -5.57 -30.79 4.92
N ASN A 225 -4.82 -31.11 5.99
CA ASN A 225 -3.60 -31.91 6.00
C ASN A 225 -2.46 -31.39 5.10
N PHE A 226 -2.30 -30.07 4.98
CA PHE A 226 -1.14 -29.48 4.28
C PHE A 226 -0.37 -28.48 5.15
N GLY A 227 -1.01 -27.78 6.11
CA GLY A 227 -0.36 -26.85 7.04
C GLY A 227 0.26 -25.62 6.38
N TYR A 228 1.15 -24.96 7.11
CA TYR A 228 1.94 -23.83 6.63
C TYR A 228 3.18 -24.29 5.85
N ARG A 229 3.74 -23.38 5.05
CA ARG A 229 5.12 -23.53 4.58
C ARG A 229 6.06 -23.42 5.77
N THR A 230 7.19 -24.12 5.66
CA THR A 230 8.28 -23.97 6.63
C THR A 230 8.79 -22.54 6.54
N ASP A 231 9.07 -21.93 7.70
CA ASP A 231 9.76 -20.67 7.81
C ASP A 231 11.14 -20.77 7.11
N ASP A 232 11.45 -19.78 6.27
CA ASP A 232 12.63 -19.78 5.40
C ASP A 232 13.77 -18.90 5.95
N ILE A 233 13.49 -17.98 6.89
CA ILE A 233 14.46 -17.01 7.43
C ILE A 233 14.30 -16.91 8.94
N GLY A 234 15.39 -16.83 9.69
CA GLY A 234 15.31 -16.82 11.15
C GLY A 234 14.84 -15.49 11.73
N ASP A 235 14.05 -15.56 12.80
CA ASP A 235 13.35 -14.45 13.47
C ASP A 235 14.25 -13.53 14.31
N LEU A 236 15.47 -13.95 14.61
CA LEU A 236 16.34 -13.25 15.54
C LEU A 236 17.68 -12.83 14.90
N HIS A 237 18.27 -11.75 15.36
CA HIS A 237 19.60 -11.33 14.90
C HIS A 237 20.69 -12.39 15.15
N THR A 238 20.47 -13.32 16.09
CA THR A 238 21.39 -14.43 16.41
C THR A 238 21.33 -15.58 15.39
N ASN A 239 20.22 -15.74 14.67
CA ASN A 239 20.02 -16.74 13.61
C ASN A 239 19.72 -16.11 12.25
N ALA A 240 20.05 -14.83 12.07
CA ALA A 240 19.80 -14.05 10.87
C ALA A 240 20.46 -14.63 9.62
N THR A 241 19.75 -14.57 8.51
CA THR A 241 20.26 -14.98 7.20
C THR A 241 21.27 -13.95 6.68
N SER A 242 22.49 -14.40 6.36
CA SER A 242 23.55 -13.51 5.87
C SER A 242 23.36 -13.18 4.40
N VAL A 243 23.38 -11.88 4.07
CA VAL A 243 23.35 -11.35 2.69
C VAL A 243 24.62 -10.54 2.43
N GLY A 244 25.20 -10.70 1.24
CA GLY A 244 26.39 -9.97 0.86
C GLY A 244 26.06 -8.53 0.44
N PHE A 245 26.65 -7.53 1.11
CA PHE A 245 26.53 -6.13 0.67
C PHE A 245 27.67 -5.81 -0.30
N THR A 246 27.33 -5.54 -1.55
CA THR A 246 28.25 -5.20 -2.65
C THR A 246 28.31 -3.69 -2.89
N THR A 247 29.05 -3.24 -3.90
CA THR A 247 29.04 -1.83 -4.34
C THR A 247 27.68 -1.35 -4.84
N THR A 248 26.78 -2.27 -5.22
CA THR A 248 25.39 -1.98 -5.62
C THR A 248 24.40 -2.35 -4.53
N GLY A 249 24.86 -2.78 -3.35
CA GLY A 249 24.01 -3.25 -2.26
C GLY A 249 23.67 -4.73 -2.35
N PHE A 250 22.48 -5.11 -1.91
CA PHE A 250 21.91 -6.45 -2.02
C PHE A 250 20.42 -6.40 -2.38
N THR A 251 19.93 -7.50 -2.95
CA THR A 251 18.49 -7.78 -3.10
C THR A 251 18.24 -9.22 -2.70
N THR A 252 17.19 -9.46 -1.92
CA THR A 252 16.74 -10.80 -1.54
C THR A 252 15.22 -10.81 -1.34
N THR A 253 14.67 -11.98 -1.03
CA THR A 253 13.23 -12.18 -0.86
C THR A 253 12.98 -12.99 0.41
N GLY A 254 11.76 -12.94 0.94
CA GLY A 254 11.32 -13.74 2.07
C GLY A 254 9.81 -13.89 2.10
N LEU A 255 9.32 -14.68 3.05
CA LEU A 255 7.91 -14.97 3.24
C LEU A 255 7.53 -14.80 4.71
N ILE A 256 6.79 -13.75 5.04
CA ILE A 256 6.14 -13.64 6.34
C ILE A 256 4.99 -14.63 6.37
N ASN A 257 5.17 -15.77 7.04
CA ASN A 257 4.24 -16.90 7.02
C ASN A 257 3.24 -16.93 8.18
N SER A 258 3.42 -16.08 9.19
CA SER A 258 2.50 -15.91 10.31
C SER A 258 2.57 -14.50 10.89
N GLY A 259 1.59 -14.09 11.69
CA GLY A 259 1.60 -12.78 12.36
C GLY A 259 2.69 -12.61 13.44
N ALA A 260 3.40 -13.68 13.80
CA ALA A 260 4.53 -13.64 14.73
C ALA A 260 5.90 -13.73 14.03
N ASP A 261 5.90 -14.03 12.75
CA ASP A 261 7.06 -14.24 11.91
C ASP A 261 7.83 -12.96 11.64
N LYS A 262 9.16 -13.06 11.63
CA LYS A 262 10.10 -11.97 11.34
C LYS A 262 11.28 -12.49 10.57
N ASP A 263 11.51 -11.95 9.42
CA ASP A 263 12.68 -12.26 8.63
C ASP A 263 13.83 -11.33 8.97
N VAL A 264 14.92 -11.89 9.49
CA VAL A 264 16.11 -11.12 9.86
C VAL A 264 17.27 -11.41 8.91
N PHE A 265 17.71 -10.35 8.23
CA PHE A 265 18.88 -10.40 7.35
C PHE A 265 20.07 -9.70 7.99
N LYS A 266 21.26 -10.31 7.85
CA LYS A 266 22.52 -9.77 8.32
C LYS A 266 23.36 -9.30 7.15
N PHE A 267 23.87 -8.07 7.22
CA PHE A 267 24.84 -7.56 6.25
C PHE A 267 26.00 -6.82 6.95
N THR A 268 27.11 -6.65 6.24
CA THR A 268 28.30 -5.97 6.77
C THR A 268 28.80 -4.93 5.79
N LEU A 269 29.03 -3.71 6.31
CA LEU A 269 29.64 -2.60 5.59
C LEU A 269 31.14 -2.54 5.86
N SER A 270 31.96 -2.48 4.82
CA SER A 270 33.42 -2.34 4.91
C SER A 270 33.87 -0.89 5.14
N SER A 271 33.03 0.08 4.82
CA SER A 271 33.26 1.53 5.00
C SER A 271 31.97 2.23 5.39
N PRO A 272 32.06 3.44 5.97
CA PRO A 272 30.87 4.27 6.20
C PRO A 272 30.09 4.47 4.90
N THR A 273 28.79 4.23 4.95
CA THR A 273 27.92 4.22 3.76
C THR A 273 26.56 4.79 4.12
N TYR A 274 26.07 5.70 3.32
CA TYR A 274 24.67 6.12 3.36
C TYR A 274 23.86 5.12 2.53
N ILE A 275 22.89 4.45 3.14
CA ILE A 275 22.12 3.38 2.50
C ILE A 275 20.64 3.74 2.41
N HIS A 276 20.00 3.23 1.36
CA HIS A 276 18.57 3.11 1.24
C HIS A 276 18.17 1.66 1.40
N LEU A 277 17.23 1.40 2.30
CA LEU A 277 16.55 0.12 2.46
C LEU A 277 15.13 0.24 1.90
N SER A 278 14.69 -0.73 1.11
CA SER A 278 13.33 -0.80 0.57
C SER A 278 12.80 -2.22 0.65
N ALA A 279 11.63 -2.40 1.26
CA ALA A 279 10.92 -3.67 1.29
C ALA A 279 9.56 -3.51 0.61
N VAL A 280 9.27 -4.39 -0.35
CA VAL A 280 8.09 -4.31 -1.22
C VAL A 280 7.36 -5.65 -1.22
N PRO A 281 6.07 -5.70 -0.84
CA PRO A 281 5.28 -6.93 -0.91
C PRO A 281 5.16 -7.45 -2.34
N GLN A 282 4.98 -8.75 -2.49
CA GLN A 282 4.70 -9.37 -3.79
C GLN A 282 3.35 -8.86 -4.33
N ASN A 283 3.27 -8.69 -5.65
CA ASN A 283 2.07 -8.24 -6.35
C ASN A 283 1.57 -6.84 -5.94
N VAL A 284 2.44 -5.98 -5.42
CA VAL A 284 2.12 -4.55 -5.36
C VAL A 284 2.11 -3.99 -6.77
N GLY A 285 0.97 -3.44 -7.17
CA GLY A 285 0.81 -2.81 -8.48
C GLY A 285 1.34 -1.39 -8.48
N THR A 286 1.90 -0.98 -9.63
CA THR A 286 2.34 0.40 -9.89
C THR A 286 1.31 1.21 -10.69
N VAL A 287 0.15 0.65 -11.00
CA VAL A 287 -0.87 1.27 -11.85
C VAL A 287 -1.81 2.12 -11.02
N GLY A 288 -1.57 3.43 -11.02
CA GLY A 288 -2.32 4.42 -10.25
C GLY A 288 -1.84 4.53 -8.79
N ILE A 289 -2.28 5.59 -8.12
CA ILE A 289 -1.85 5.90 -6.75
C ILE A 289 -2.42 4.96 -5.67
N TYR A 290 -3.30 4.02 -6.04
CA TYR A 290 -3.99 3.12 -5.10
C TYR A 290 -4.17 1.70 -5.64
N SER A 291 -3.45 1.30 -6.69
CA SER A 291 -3.63 -0.04 -7.23
C SER A 291 -2.63 -1.03 -6.63
N ASN A 292 -3.16 -1.89 -5.81
CA ASN A 292 -2.52 -3.11 -5.38
C ASN A 292 -2.92 -4.24 -6.35
N ALA A 293 -1.95 -4.93 -6.93
CA ALA A 293 -2.19 -6.06 -7.83
C ALA A 293 -2.44 -7.38 -7.07
N GLY A 294 -2.61 -7.35 -5.74
CA GLY A 294 -2.94 -8.49 -4.89
C GLY A 294 -1.95 -8.77 -3.76
N ALA A 295 -1.18 -7.78 -3.29
CA ALA A 295 -0.37 -7.90 -2.09
C ALA A 295 -1.26 -7.99 -0.84
N ASN A 296 -0.87 -8.83 0.12
CA ASN A 296 -1.57 -9.04 1.39
C ASN A 296 -0.72 -8.66 2.61
N LEU A 297 0.58 -8.45 2.41
CA LEU A 297 1.52 -8.05 3.46
C LEU A 297 1.62 -6.53 3.52
N ASP A 298 1.38 -5.97 4.69
CA ASP A 298 1.74 -4.60 5.06
C ASP A 298 3.04 -4.64 5.86
N ILE A 299 4.08 -4.01 5.34
CA ILE A 299 5.44 -4.20 5.83
C ILE A 299 5.82 -3.18 6.89
N LYS A 300 6.38 -3.67 7.99
CA LYS A 300 7.22 -2.91 8.90
C LYS A 300 8.68 -3.30 8.70
N LEU A 301 9.52 -2.30 8.49
CA LEU A 301 10.96 -2.44 8.30
C LEU A 301 11.70 -1.87 9.51
N SER A 302 12.66 -2.64 10.06
CA SER A 302 13.50 -2.18 11.15
C SER A 302 14.98 -2.42 10.82
N LEU A 303 15.82 -1.44 11.15
CA LEU A 303 17.28 -1.53 11.05
C LEU A 303 17.87 -1.64 12.46
N LEU A 304 18.71 -2.65 12.70
CA LEU A 304 19.33 -2.89 13.98
C LEU A 304 20.86 -2.78 13.89
N ASP A 305 21.50 -2.44 14.99
CA ASP A 305 22.96 -2.51 15.14
C ASP A 305 23.46 -3.94 15.40
N TYR A 306 24.77 -4.10 15.57
CA TYR A 306 25.43 -5.39 15.81
C TYR A 306 25.01 -6.07 17.13
N LYS A 307 24.37 -5.37 18.06
CA LYS A 307 23.85 -5.90 19.32
C LYS A 307 22.39 -6.34 19.22
N GLY A 308 21.72 -5.95 18.14
CA GLY A 308 20.29 -6.11 17.97
C GLY A 308 19.46 -4.93 18.47
N ASP A 309 20.11 -3.80 18.83
CA ASP A 309 19.42 -2.58 19.23
C ASP A 309 18.88 -1.84 17.98
N THR A 310 17.65 -1.34 18.06
CA THR A 310 17.02 -0.65 16.93
C THR A 310 17.64 0.71 16.66
N ILE A 311 18.16 0.91 15.46
CA ILE A 311 18.66 2.19 14.93
C ILE A 311 17.52 3.01 14.34
N ALA A 312 16.70 2.38 13.50
CA ALA A 312 15.58 3.00 12.81
C ALA A 312 14.47 1.99 12.53
N LYS A 313 13.23 2.47 12.42
CA LYS A 313 12.08 1.67 11.98
C LYS A 313 11.14 2.52 11.15
N TYR A 314 10.45 1.90 10.22
CA TYR A 314 9.47 2.55 9.37
C TYR A 314 8.31 1.61 9.04
N SER A 315 7.10 2.13 9.19
CA SER A 315 5.83 1.47 8.89
C SER A 315 4.82 2.55 8.57
N PRO A 316 4.63 2.91 7.30
CA PRO A 316 3.73 4.00 6.91
C PRO A 316 2.28 3.55 6.96
N ASP A 317 1.39 4.36 7.54
CA ASP A 317 -0.04 4.03 7.71
C ASP A 317 -0.82 3.93 6.38
N ASN A 318 -0.29 4.48 5.29
CA ASN A 318 -1.00 4.64 4.01
C ASN A 318 -0.37 3.89 2.84
N MET A 319 0.67 3.11 3.06
CA MET A 319 1.35 2.30 2.06
C MET A 319 1.72 0.94 2.66
N VAL A 320 1.67 -0.10 1.85
CA VAL A 320 2.08 -1.46 2.24
C VAL A 320 3.58 -1.69 2.08
N THR A 321 4.28 -0.79 1.40
CA THR A 321 5.74 -0.81 1.22
C THR A 321 6.42 -0.03 2.34
N ALA A 322 7.61 -0.45 2.75
CA ALA A 322 8.41 0.28 3.72
C ALA A 322 9.81 0.57 3.18
N GLY A 323 10.31 1.79 3.43
CA GLY A 323 11.67 2.17 3.05
C GLY A 323 12.27 3.13 4.06
N LEU A 324 13.56 3.05 4.29
CA LEU A 324 14.28 3.95 5.19
C LEU A 324 15.70 4.23 4.69
N ASP A 325 16.17 5.42 5.01
CA ASP A 325 17.52 5.88 4.73
C ASP A 325 18.32 5.96 6.04
N SER A 326 19.58 5.56 6.00
CA SER A 326 20.44 5.62 7.17
C SER A 326 21.91 5.83 6.81
N ASN A 327 22.59 6.68 7.56
CA ASN A 327 24.04 6.84 7.46
C ASN A 327 24.72 5.91 8.48
N LEU A 328 25.39 4.88 7.98
CA LEU A 328 25.96 3.81 8.79
C LEU A 328 27.48 3.82 8.71
N ASN A 329 28.14 3.59 9.84
CA ASN A 329 29.59 3.34 9.89
C ASN A 329 29.93 1.95 9.33
N ASN A 330 31.23 1.67 9.14
CA ASN A 330 31.66 0.29 8.90
C ASN A 330 31.25 -0.61 10.08
N GLY A 331 30.73 -1.79 9.78
CA GLY A 331 30.25 -2.71 10.83
C GLY A 331 29.16 -3.67 10.34
N THR A 332 28.66 -4.48 11.25
CA THR A 332 27.58 -5.44 11.02
C THR A 332 26.25 -4.84 11.45
N TYR A 333 25.23 -5.06 10.62
CA TYR A 333 23.87 -4.58 10.81
C TYR A 333 22.87 -5.67 10.48
N TYR A 334 21.65 -5.50 10.99
CA TYR A 334 20.54 -6.40 10.70
C TYR A 334 19.35 -5.60 10.19
N VAL A 335 18.64 -6.18 9.24
CA VAL A 335 17.35 -5.68 8.76
C VAL A 335 16.29 -6.68 9.14
N VAL A 336 15.21 -6.21 9.75
CA VAL A 336 14.05 -7.02 10.12
C VAL A 336 12.88 -6.60 9.23
N VAL A 337 12.27 -7.57 8.58
CA VAL A 337 10.98 -7.44 7.89
C VAL A 337 9.94 -8.19 8.69
N GLU A 338 8.83 -7.56 8.99
CA GLU A 338 7.70 -8.16 9.69
C GLU A 338 6.39 -7.59 9.15
N GLY A 339 5.30 -8.35 9.27
CA GLY A 339 3.96 -7.85 9.01
C GLY A 339 3.51 -6.88 10.10
N THR A 340 2.67 -5.92 9.73
CA THR A 340 2.19 -4.92 10.69
C THR A 340 0.71 -4.64 10.55
N ALA A 341 0.10 -4.16 11.63
CA ALA A 341 -1.21 -3.56 11.61
C ALA A 341 -1.17 -2.13 11.10
N ASN A 342 -2.27 -1.68 10.52
CA ASN A 342 -2.56 -0.28 10.22
C ASN A 342 -3.97 0.07 10.73
N ALA A 343 -4.46 1.26 10.38
CA ALA A 343 -5.80 1.70 10.82
C ALA A 343 -6.94 0.80 10.32
N ASN A 344 -6.72 -0.03 9.28
CA ASN A 344 -7.74 -0.82 8.60
C ASN A 344 -7.54 -2.33 8.74
N LEU A 345 -6.30 -2.79 8.88
CA LEU A 345 -5.87 -4.18 8.95
C LEU A 345 -5.38 -4.54 10.35
N VAL A 346 -5.82 -5.67 10.90
CA VAL A 346 -5.27 -6.21 12.15
C VAL A 346 -3.96 -6.97 11.89
N ASP A 347 -3.05 -6.93 12.86
CA ASP A 347 -1.66 -7.38 12.77
C ASP A 347 -1.50 -8.83 12.29
N ASN A 348 -2.18 -9.77 12.91
CA ASN A 348 -2.05 -11.20 12.62
C ASN A 348 -2.52 -11.63 11.22
N SER A 349 -3.08 -10.72 10.43
CA SER A 349 -3.53 -10.96 9.06
C SER A 349 -2.57 -10.42 7.99
N SER A 350 -1.51 -9.72 8.41
CA SER A 350 -0.51 -9.12 7.52
C SER A 350 0.61 -10.12 7.26
N VAL A 351 0.40 -10.97 6.26
CA VAL A 351 1.30 -12.07 5.87
C VAL A 351 1.43 -12.14 4.36
N GLY A 352 2.57 -12.61 3.84
CA GLY A 352 2.77 -12.72 2.40
C GLY A 352 4.23 -12.66 2.00
N TYR A 353 4.47 -12.75 0.70
CA TYR A 353 5.79 -12.74 0.09
C TYR A 353 6.26 -11.30 -0.19
N TYR A 354 7.57 -11.07 -0.05
CA TYR A 354 8.15 -9.74 -0.29
C TYR A 354 9.53 -9.83 -0.93
N SER A 355 9.99 -8.71 -1.46
CA SER A 355 11.38 -8.46 -1.81
C SER A 355 11.94 -7.35 -0.93
N ILE A 356 13.22 -7.47 -0.56
CA ILE A 356 13.96 -6.42 0.14
C ILE A 356 15.25 -6.12 -0.62
N ALA A 357 15.55 -4.83 -0.72
CA ALA A 357 16.80 -4.33 -1.29
C ALA A 357 17.45 -3.33 -0.33
N ALA A 358 18.77 -3.35 -0.30
CA ALA A 358 19.57 -2.29 0.27
C ALA A 358 20.53 -1.79 -0.80
N SER A 359 20.58 -0.49 -1.02
CA SER A 359 21.50 0.13 -1.99
C SER A 359 22.31 1.24 -1.32
N PRO A 360 23.61 1.38 -1.64
CA PRO A 360 24.36 2.56 -1.24
C PRO A 360 23.82 3.78 -1.99
N ILE A 361 23.58 4.84 -1.27
CA ILE A 361 23.32 6.15 -1.85
C ILE A 361 24.66 6.83 -2.01
N THR A 362 25.16 6.92 -3.23
CA THR A 362 26.47 7.52 -3.54
C THR A 362 26.41 9.03 -3.60
N THR A 363 25.22 9.59 -3.71
CA THR A 363 24.93 11.04 -3.74
C THR A 363 23.66 11.32 -2.97
N LEU A 364 23.52 12.49 -2.35
CA LEU A 364 22.24 13.01 -1.88
C LEU A 364 21.42 13.37 -3.11
N PRO A 365 20.30 12.67 -3.41
CA PRO A 365 19.56 12.92 -4.66
C PRO A 365 19.13 14.38 -4.82
N ILE A 366 18.78 15.02 -3.71
CA ILE A 366 18.42 16.46 -3.66
C ILE A 366 19.23 17.14 -2.55
N HIS A 367 20.24 17.92 -2.90
CA HIS A 367 21.07 18.69 -1.95
C HIS A 367 20.37 19.92 -1.41
N ARG A 368 19.52 20.51 -2.22
CA ARG A 368 18.82 21.74 -1.89
C ARG A 368 17.44 21.74 -2.54
N LEU A 369 16.42 22.00 -1.75
CA LEU A 369 15.05 22.23 -2.24
C LEU A 369 14.40 23.32 -1.37
N THR A 370 14.28 24.51 -1.95
CA THR A 370 13.75 25.68 -1.24
C THR A 370 12.68 26.33 -2.08
N LEU A 371 11.51 26.54 -1.48
CA LEU A 371 10.40 27.27 -2.05
C LEU A 371 10.35 28.68 -1.46
N SER A 372 10.13 29.68 -2.32
CA SER A 372 9.81 31.06 -1.99
C SER A 372 8.64 31.52 -2.84
N GLY A 373 8.04 32.66 -2.49
CA GLY A 373 6.94 33.19 -3.30
C GLY A 373 6.46 34.55 -2.85
N LYS A 374 5.59 35.16 -3.68
CA LYS A 374 4.99 36.47 -3.43
C LYS A 374 3.57 36.50 -4.00
N ALA A 375 2.65 37.08 -3.22
CA ALA A 375 1.32 37.44 -3.70
C ALA A 375 1.33 38.90 -4.24
N THR A 376 0.76 39.13 -5.42
CA THR A 376 0.69 40.45 -6.05
C THR A 376 -0.47 40.50 -7.04
N GLY A 377 -1.42 41.42 -6.88
CA GLY A 377 -2.57 41.61 -7.78
C GLY A 377 -3.48 40.39 -7.86
N GLY A 378 -3.69 39.70 -6.75
CA GLY A 378 -4.47 38.48 -6.67
C GLY A 378 -3.79 37.23 -7.25
N MET A 379 -2.55 37.36 -7.72
CA MET A 379 -1.73 36.28 -8.23
C MET A 379 -0.71 35.83 -7.20
N HIS A 380 -0.59 34.52 -6.99
CA HIS A 380 0.47 33.91 -6.21
C HIS A 380 1.59 33.41 -7.13
N ASN A 381 2.78 33.99 -6.99
CA ASN A 381 3.96 33.64 -7.76
C ASN A 381 4.90 32.83 -6.87
N LEU A 382 5.10 31.59 -7.23
CA LEU A 382 5.99 30.64 -6.58
C LEU A 382 7.31 30.54 -7.33
N ASN A 383 8.43 30.49 -6.61
CA ASN A 383 9.77 30.28 -7.16
C ASN A 383 10.47 29.24 -6.31
N TRP A 384 11.17 28.31 -6.93
CA TRP A 384 11.94 27.31 -6.19
C TRP A 384 13.32 27.14 -6.79
N VAL A 385 14.22 26.72 -5.91
CA VAL A 385 15.57 26.31 -6.25
C VAL A 385 15.75 24.91 -5.74
N PHE A 386 16.25 24.02 -6.58
CA PHE A 386 16.73 22.72 -6.17
C PHE A 386 18.06 22.41 -6.85
N GLU A 387 18.87 21.61 -6.16
CA GLU A 387 20.13 21.08 -6.63
C GLU A 387 20.05 19.56 -6.43
N ALA A 388 20.14 18.81 -7.53
CA ALA A 388 19.99 17.37 -7.56
C ALA A 388 21.19 16.74 -8.28
N ASP A 389 21.64 15.58 -7.77
CA ASP A 389 22.62 14.72 -8.46
C ASP A 389 21.95 13.63 -9.29
N GLU A 390 20.63 13.49 -9.18
CA GLU A 390 19.82 12.54 -9.94
C GLU A 390 18.83 13.24 -10.87
N ASP A 391 18.46 12.54 -11.94
CA ASP A 391 17.43 13.01 -12.86
C ASP A 391 16.08 13.11 -12.15
N VAL A 392 15.44 14.25 -12.31
CA VAL A 392 14.10 14.54 -11.78
C VAL A 392 13.05 14.13 -12.79
N LYS A 393 12.15 13.25 -12.38
CA LYS A 393 11.04 12.77 -13.22
C LYS A 393 10.01 13.88 -13.44
N HIS A 394 9.61 14.55 -12.36
CA HIS A 394 8.72 15.69 -12.39
C HIS A 394 8.70 16.44 -11.06
N ILE A 395 8.19 17.66 -11.10
CA ILE A 395 7.98 18.52 -9.95
C ILE A 395 6.48 18.74 -9.79
N ILE A 396 5.97 18.53 -8.59
CA ILE A 396 4.57 18.71 -8.24
C ILE A 396 4.45 19.91 -7.31
N ILE A 397 3.59 20.83 -7.67
CA ILE A 397 3.24 21.98 -6.86
C ILE A 397 2.00 21.60 -6.07
N GLU A 398 2.09 21.68 -4.76
CA GLU A 398 1.00 21.30 -3.85
C GLU A 398 0.53 22.52 -3.05
N SER A 399 -0.79 22.60 -2.82
CA SER A 399 -1.42 23.61 -1.97
C SER A 399 -2.26 22.98 -0.88
N SER A 400 -2.42 23.69 0.24
CA SER A 400 -3.22 23.26 1.38
C SER A 400 -3.92 24.47 2.01
N ASN A 401 -5.13 24.27 2.53
CA ASN A 401 -5.85 25.28 3.29
C ASN A 401 -5.55 25.24 4.80
N ASP A 402 -5.03 24.13 5.30
CA ASP A 402 -4.77 23.88 6.72
C ASP A 402 -3.28 23.67 7.07
N GLY A 403 -2.42 23.54 6.04
CA GLY A 403 -0.99 23.28 6.17
C GLY A 403 -0.64 21.82 6.50
N VAL A 404 -1.64 20.93 6.54
CA VAL A 404 -1.51 19.50 6.87
C VAL A 404 -1.90 18.65 5.67
N HIS A 405 -3.08 18.88 5.10
CA HIS A 405 -3.60 18.14 3.95
C HIS A 405 -3.27 18.92 2.67
N PHE A 406 -2.39 18.34 1.84
CA PHE A 406 -1.92 18.95 0.62
C PHE A 406 -2.52 18.26 -0.60
N GLU A 407 -2.99 19.08 -1.56
CA GLU A 407 -3.53 18.64 -2.84
C GLU A 407 -2.64 19.11 -3.98
N THR A 408 -2.53 18.31 -5.05
CA THR A 408 -1.78 18.67 -6.24
C THR A 408 -2.45 19.83 -6.96
N LEU A 409 -1.71 20.93 -7.11
CA LEU A 409 -2.13 22.10 -7.86
C LEU A 409 -1.68 22.02 -9.32
N ALA A 410 -0.45 21.60 -9.57
CA ALA A 410 0.12 21.43 -10.89
C ALA A 410 1.31 20.46 -10.88
N GLN A 411 1.58 19.85 -12.04
CA GLN A 411 2.80 19.10 -12.30
C GLN A 411 3.58 19.80 -13.42
N VAL A 412 4.87 19.96 -13.23
CA VAL A 412 5.76 20.66 -14.17
C VAL A 412 7.05 19.87 -14.41
N SER A 413 7.75 20.19 -15.49
CA SER A 413 9.04 19.58 -15.80
C SER A 413 10.17 20.15 -14.92
N GLU A 414 11.30 19.46 -14.87
CA GLU A 414 12.51 19.89 -14.17
C GLU A 414 13.02 21.28 -14.57
N ALA A 415 12.89 21.64 -15.86
CA ALA A 415 13.30 22.93 -16.38
C ALA A 415 12.52 24.12 -15.79
N THR A 416 11.32 23.87 -15.24
CA THR A 416 10.44 24.88 -14.66
C THR A 416 10.94 25.24 -13.25
N LYS A 417 11.13 26.54 -12.99
CA LYS A 417 11.57 27.06 -11.68
C LYS A 417 10.58 28.05 -11.06
N THR A 418 9.49 28.35 -11.76
CA THR A 418 8.47 29.32 -11.34
C THR A 418 7.08 28.81 -11.70
N PHE A 419 6.08 29.21 -10.90
CA PHE A 419 4.68 28.95 -11.18
C PHE A 419 3.82 30.10 -10.67
N SER A 420 2.86 30.52 -11.47
CA SER A 420 1.95 31.61 -11.12
C SER A 420 0.52 31.14 -11.27
N TRP A 421 -0.32 31.41 -10.27
CA TRP A 421 -1.73 31.09 -10.33
C TRP A 421 -2.56 32.05 -9.50
N LYS A 422 -3.87 32.04 -9.72
CA LYS A 422 -4.83 32.86 -8.98
C LYS A 422 -5.67 31.94 -8.07
N PRO A 423 -5.52 31.99 -6.73
CA PRO A 423 -6.37 31.22 -5.84
C PRO A 423 -7.86 31.63 -5.94
N LEU A 424 -8.74 30.66 -5.81
CA LEU A 424 -10.19 30.88 -5.91
C LEU A 424 -10.80 31.57 -4.69
N THR A 425 -10.09 31.58 -3.55
CA THR A 425 -10.51 32.20 -2.29
C THR A 425 -9.39 33.04 -1.71
N ASP A 426 -9.73 34.10 -0.97
CA ASP A 426 -8.77 34.97 -0.27
C ASP A 426 -8.10 34.30 0.95
N ASN A 427 -8.42 33.05 1.24
CA ASN A 427 -7.73 32.27 2.26
C ASN A 427 -6.28 32.06 1.81
N ALA A 428 -5.34 32.35 2.70
CA ALA A 428 -3.91 32.22 2.42
C ALA A 428 -3.52 30.74 2.35
N PRO A 429 -3.46 30.12 1.18
CA PRO A 429 -3.07 28.74 1.07
C PRO A 429 -1.61 28.56 1.44
N PHE A 430 -1.34 27.40 2.00
CA PHE A 430 0.02 26.91 2.19
C PHE A 430 0.48 26.27 0.90
N TYR A 431 1.75 26.41 0.57
CA TYR A 431 2.39 25.83 -0.61
C TYR A 431 3.62 25.04 -0.23
N ARG A 432 3.85 23.93 -0.92
CA ARG A 432 5.11 23.22 -0.94
C ARG A 432 5.37 22.66 -2.34
N ILE A 433 6.61 22.31 -2.61
CA ILE A 433 7.03 21.62 -3.82
C ILE A 433 7.37 20.18 -3.44
N ARG A 434 6.91 19.22 -4.23
CA ARG A 434 7.33 17.84 -4.19
C ARG A 434 8.11 17.52 -5.47
N VAL A 435 9.36 17.13 -5.33
CA VAL A 435 10.23 16.67 -6.41
C VAL A 435 10.25 15.16 -6.40
N VAL A 436 10.02 14.52 -7.54
CA VAL A 436 10.05 13.07 -7.71
C VAL A 436 11.24 12.69 -8.57
N THR A 437 12.11 11.81 -8.11
CA THR A 437 13.30 11.32 -8.82
C THR A 437 12.94 10.23 -9.83
N THR A 438 13.78 10.07 -10.86
CA THR A 438 13.55 9.08 -11.94
C THR A 438 13.96 7.68 -11.52
N ALA A 439 15.00 7.57 -10.70
CA ALA A 439 15.62 6.28 -10.40
C ALA A 439 14.72 5.36 -9.54
N ASP A 440 13.99 5.93 -8.57
CA ASP A 440 13.28 5.17 -7.55
C ASP A 440 11.89 5.74 -7.17
N ASP A 441 11.40 6.72 -7.95
CA ASP A 441 10.12 7.43 -7.71
C ASP A 441 10.02 8.09 -6.32
N ARG A 442 11.15 8.40 -5.66
CA ARG A 442 11.16 9.06 -4.36
C ARG A 442 10.65 10.48 -4.43
N SER A 443 10.02 10.90 -3.36
CA SER A 443 9.47 12.23 -3.18
C SER A 443 10.25 13.02 -2.14
N TYR A 444 10.71 14.21 -2.51
CA TYR A 444 11.39 15.18 -1.66
C TYR A 444 10.57 16.45 -1.56
N TYR A 445 10.45 17.02 -0.37
CA TYR A 445 9.57 18.15 -0.11
C TYR A 445 10.36 19.40 0.28
N SER A 446 9.93 20.55 -0.22
CA SER A 446 10.44 21.85 0.19
C SER A 446 9.92 22.26 1.57
N ASN A 447 10.45 23.37 2.06
CA ASN A 447 9.78 24.14 3.11
C ASN A 447 8.36 24.54 2.66
N ILE A 448 7.45 24.64 3.63
CA ILE A 448 6.10 25.16 3.43
C ILE A 448 6.13 26.69 3.52
N ILE A 449 5.49 27.38 2.59
CA ILE A 449 5.28 28.82 2.62
C ILE A 449 3.79 29.16 2.61
N THR A 450 3.45 30.32 3.14
CA THR A 450 2.10 30.91 3.06
C THR A 450 2.16 32.23 2.33
N LEU A 451 1.28 32.43 1.35
CA LEU A 451 1.21 33.68 0.59
C LEU A 451 -0.11 34.39 0.87
N ARG A 452 -0.01 35.66 1.19
CA ARG A 452 -1.15 36.57 1.32
C ARG A 452 -0.90 37.82 0.51
N GLU A 453 -1.92 38.32 -0.14
CA GLU A 453 -1.84 39.65 -0.73
C GLU A 453 -1.79 40.68 0.40
N ARG A 454 -0.92 41.66 0.25
CA ARG A 454 -0.71 42.69 1.27
C ARG A 454 -1.90 43.64 1.23
N GLY A 455 -2.92 43.31 2.04
CA GLY A 455 -4.10 44.16 2.27
C GLY A 455 -3.93 45.17 3.40
N ASP A 456 -2.70 45.45 3.88
CA ASP A 456 -2.47 46.52 4.85
C ASP A 456 -1.07 47.10 4.76
N ALA A 457 -1.00 48.36 4.46
CA ALA A 457 0.24 49.17 4.39
C ALA A 457 0.89 49.41 5.79
N ASN A 458 0.42 48.69 6.86
CA ASN A 458 0.84 48.93 8.24
C ASN A 458 1.51 47.75 8.96
N ALA A 459 1.74 46.59 8.30
CA ALA A 459 2.44 45.48 8.95
C ALA A 459 3.94 45.76 9.05
N THR A 460 4.35 46.29 10.19
CA THR A 460 5.74 46.72 10.49
C THR A 460 6.67 45.58 10.82
N VAL A 461 6.17 44.35 10.99
CA VAL A 461 6.95 43.21 11.51
C VAL A 461 6.56 41.91 10.86
N ARG A 462 7.56 41.09 10.47
CA ARG A 462 7.39 39.72 9.93
C ARG A 462 8.16 38.72 10.76
N VAL A 463 7.53 37.67 11.17
CA VAL A 463 8.17 36.49 11.77
C VAL A 463 8.55 35.53 10.64
N MET A 464 9.82 35.13 10.59
CA MET A 464 10.40 34.36 9.50
C MET A 464 10.24 32.83 9.68
N ASN A 465 10.02 32.37 10.92
CA ASN A 465 9.85 30.96 11.25
C ASN A 465 8.81 30.80 12.36
N THR A 466 7.90 29.86 12.22
CA THR A 466 6.85 29.54 13.20
C THR A 466 7.22 28.32 14.07
N ILE A 467 8.15 27.50 13.60
CA ILE A 467 8.82 26.44 14.37
C ILE A 467 10.21 26.94 14.72
N VAL A 468 10.51 26.99 16.02
CA VAL A 468 11.73 27.62 16.53
C VAL A 468 12.45 26.70 17.53
N SER A 469 13.79 26.71 17.50
CA SER A 469 14.60 25.97 18.45
C SER A 469 15.21 26.91 19.49
N ASN A 470 16.19 27.74 19.09
CA ASN A 470 16.93 28.60 19.99
C ASN A 470 16.63 30.08 19.83
N SER A 471 16.01 30.46 18.69
CA SER A 471 15.73 31.86 18.40
C SER A 471 14.51 32.05 17.50
N ILE A 472 13.87 33.20 17.64
CA ILE A 472 12.82 33.69 16.74
C ILE A 472 13.45 34.73 15.82
N VAL A 473 13.40 34.49 14.50
CA VAL A 473 13.90 35.43 13.50
C VAL A 473 12.76 36.32 13.06
N VAL A 474 12.94 37.63 13.21
CA VAL A 474 11.92 38.64 12.92
C VAL A 474 12.52 39.73 12.04
N ASN A 475 11.82 40.10 10.99
CA ASN A 475 12.17 41.29 10.19
C ASN A 475 11.20 42.43 10.52
N ALA A 476 11.72 43.56 10.94
CA ALA A 476 10.97 44.77 11.27
C ALA A 476 11.30 45.92 10.31
N ASP A 477 10.29 46.61 9.81
CA ASP A 477 10.49 47.77 8.90
C ASP A 477 10.94 49.02 9.68
N LYS A 478 10.63 49.08 10.98
CA LYS A 478 11.00 50.16 11.92
C LYS A 478 11.08 49.62 13.35
N GLU A 479 11.65 50.44 14.24
CA GLU A 479 11.75 50.13 15.65
C GLU A 479 10.37 49.92 16.28
N CYS A 480 10.20 48.83 17.06
CA CYS A 480 8.98 48.53 17.81
C CYS A 480 9.27 47.62 19.01
N ASN A 481 8.40 47.69 20.04
CA ASN A 481 8.55 46.86 21.22
C ASN A 481 7.96 45.48 21.02
N TYR A 482 8.60 44.45 21.60
CA TYR A 482 8.08 43.10 21.59
C TYR A 482 8.02 42.47 22.97
N GLN A 483 7.17 41.46 23.12
CA GLN A 483 7.08 40.56 24.26
C GLN A 483 6.98 39.12 23.75
N VAL A 484 7.70 38.21 24.40
CA VAL A 484 7.58 36.76 24.24
C VAL A 484 6.92 36.19 25.49
N VAL A 485 5.82 35.46 25.32
CA VAL A 485 5.11 34.80 26.42
C VAL A 485 4.95 33.32 26.13
N ASP A 486 4.88 32.48 27.15
CA ASP A 486 4.58 31.05 26.99
C ASP A 486 3.08 30.78 26.79
N GLY A 487 2.73 29.51 26.57
CA GLY A 487 1.34 29.07 26.33
C GLY A 487 0.39 29.34 27.51
N THR A 488 0.91 29.63 28.72
CA THR A 488 0.14 30.00 29.90
C THR A 488 -0.04 31.53 30.06
N GLY A 489 0.61 32.31 29.18
CA GLY A 489 0.60 33.78 29.23
C GLY A 489 1.69 34.39 30.10
N ARG A 490 2.61 33.61 30.68
CA ARG A 490 3.73 34.10 31.48
C ARG A 490 4.76 34.77 30.57
N LEU A 491 5.19 35.98 30.90
CA LEU A 491 6.22 36.73 30.19
C LEU A 491 7.58 35.99 30.31
N LEU A 492 8.16 35.65 29.18
CA LEU A 492 9.49 35.05 29.06
C LEU A 492 10.55 36.12 28.82
N GLN A 493 10.27 37.05 27.90
CA GLN A 493 11.20 38.10 27.50
C GLN A 493 10.46 39.31 26.92
N ARG A 494 11.06 40.48 27.03
CA ARG A 494 10.64 41.71 26.34
C ARG A 494 11.85 42.47 25.85
N GLY A 495 11.70 43.23 24.78
CA GLY A 495 12.76 44.03 24.20
C GLY A 495 12.26 44.93 23.08
N GLN A 496 13.19 45.48 22.33
CA GLN A 496 12.93 46.32 21.16
C GLN A 496 13.50 45.67 19.91
N LEU A 497 12.72 45.64 18.83
CA LEU A 497 13.18 45.30 17.50
C LEU A 497 13.72 46.57 16.83
N ILE A 498 14.84 46.44 16.14
CA ILE A 498 15.41 47.50 15.27
C ILE A 498 14.98 47.27 13.82
N SER A 499 15.07 48.28 12.99
CA SER A 499 14.81 48.12 11.56
C SER A 499 15.73 47.07 10.93
N GLY A 500 15.16 46.12 10.14
CA GLY A 500 15.85 45.01 9.54
C GLY A 500 15.63 43.68 10.29
N THR A 501 16.55 42.72 10.14
CA THR A 501 16.45 41.38 10.72
C THR A 501 16.91 41.39 12.16
N ASN A 502 16.05 40.91 13.05
CA ASN A 502 16.28 40.75 14.49
C ASN A 502 16.25 39.26 14.84
N ASN A 503 17.08 38.88 15.81
CA ASN A 503 17.15 37.52 16.34
C ASN A 503 16.85 37.54 17.84
N ILE A 504 15.70 37.03 18.24
CA ILE A 504 15.26 36.98 19.63
C ILE A 504 15.67 35.63 20.21
N ASP A 505 16.60 35.62 21.12
CA ASP A 505 17.07 34.43 21.80
C ASP A 505 15.98 33.88 22.73
N ILE A 506 15.61 32.62 22.54
CA ILE A 506 14.63 31.87 23.36
C ILE A 506 15.22 30.57 23.90
N THR A 507 16.54 30.46 23.99
CA THR A 507 17.24 29.22 24.41
C THR A 507 16.73 28.71 25.76
N THR A 508 16.43 29.63 26.69
CA THR A 508 15.94 29.32 28.04
C THR A 508 14.44 29.00 28.14
N ALA A 509 13.67 29.21 27.06
CA ALA A 509 12.24 28.91 27.06
C ALA A 509 12.01 27.39 27.02
N GLN A 510 10.95 26.91 27.66
CA GLN A 510 10.55 25.51 27.58
C GLN A 510 9.97 25.18 26.21
N LYS A 511 10.04 23.90 25.80
CA LYS A 511 9.40 23.38 24.60
C LYS A 511 7.88 23.55 24.68
N GLY A 512 7.25 23.89 23.56
CA GLY A 512 5.81 24.08 23.47
C GLY A 512 5.41 25.39 22.81
N LEU A 513 4.16 25.83 23.07
CA LEU A 513 3.59 27.05 22.50
C LEU A 513 4.26 28.30 23.06
N ILE A 514 4.74 29.16 22.18
CA ILE A 514 5.26 30.50 22.50
C ILE A 514 4.46 31.53 21.68
N LEU A 515 4.15 32.66 22.28
CA LEU A 515 3.50 33.78 21.63
C LEU A 515 4.47 34.97 21.56
N LEU A 516 4.74 35.45 20.35
CA LEU A 516 5.42 36.72 20.14
C LEU A 516 4.38 37.81 19.92
N ARG A 517 4.37 38.80 20.82
CA ARG A 517 3.54 39.99 20.73
C ARG A 517 4.40 41.19 20.36
N VAL A 518 3.98 41.92 19.34
CA VAL A 518 4.66 43.14 18.92
C VAL A 518 3.70 44.28 18.99
N GLN A 519 4.08 45.34 19.69
CA GLN A 519 3.27 46.52 19.91
C GLN A 519 3.54 47.52 18.79
N GLY A 520 2.57 47.67 17.87
CA GLY A 520 2.55 48.74 16.87
C GLY A 520 1.97 50.04 17.43
N VAL A 521 1.91 51.07 16.59
CA VAL A 521 1.43 52.41 17.05
C VAL A 521 -0.06 52.41 17.37
N GLN A 522 -0.86 51.55 16.75
CA GLN A 522 -2.33 51.48 16.95
C GLN A 522 -2.84 50.09 17.38
N GLU A 523 -2.09 49.01 17.09
CA GLU A 523 -2.49 47.63 17.38
C GLU A 523 -1.34 46.77 17.88
N THR A 524 -1.67 45.75 18.68
CA THR A 524 -0.72 44.69 19.06
C THR A 524 -0.94 43.46 18.20
N THR A 525 0.06 43.06 17.44
CA THR A 525 0.00 41.84 16.66
C THR A 525 0.64 40.68 17.43
N THR A 526 0.02 39.49 17.37
CA THR A 526 0.50 38.30 18.07
C THR A 526 0.71 37.15 17.10
N TRP A 527 1.88 36.53 17.12
CA TRP A 527 2.21 35.31 16.39
C TRP A 527 2.29 34.12 17.33
N LYS A 528 1.78 32.98 16.88
CA LYS A 528 1.91 31.69 17.58
C LYS A 528 3.09 30.95 17.00
N LEU A 529 4.01 30.50 17.86
CA LEU A 529 5.23 29.79 17.51
C LEU A 529 5.30 28.50 18.32
N VAL A 530 5.93 27.48 17.78
CA VAL A 530 6.16 26.20 18.47
C VAL A 530 7.65 26.02 18.69
N LYS A 531 8.08 25.98 19.95
CA LYS A 531 9.45 25.64 20.31
C LYS A 531 9.62 24.12 20.39
N GLN A 532 10.57 23.59 19.62
CA GLN A 532 11.00 22.20 19.61
C GLN A 532 12.20 21.91 20.51
#